data_379b32041669c15ea7cab7041d7bf8c2
#
_entry.id   379b32041669c15ea7cab7041d7bf8c2
#
_cell.length_a   1.000
_cell.length_b   1.000
_cell.length_c   1.000
_cell.angle_alpha   90.00
_cell.angle_beta   90.00
_cell.angle_gamma   90.00
#
_symmetry.space_group_name_H-M   'P 1'
#
loop_
_entity.id
_entity.type
_entity.pdbx_description
1 polymer ?
#
loop_
_entity_poly.entity_id
_entity_poly.type
_entity_poly.pdbx_seq_one_letter_code
_entity_poly.pdbx_strand_id
1 'polypeptide(L)'
;MKLLVSTATQLGPLDLPDEVDVVAFDETERVPTAHRDADAVVLWGLHHDLAAQLADLGNLTWIQTYLAGTEVFENANVPEHVTITFGIGFHDETVAEHALALALATLRRLPQAVAAQAEHRWADELGGHQTPA
;
A
#
# COMPACT_ATOMS: atom_id res chain seq x y z
N MET A 1 -5.08 -13.73 -21.76
CA MET A 1 -5.44 -13.28 -20.40
C MET A 1 -5.35 -11.76 -20.37
N LYS A 2 -6.38 -11.07 -19.91
CA LYS A 2 -6.35 -9.61 -19.75
C LYS A 2 -6.07 -9.23 -18.30
N LEU A 3 -4.98 -8.52 -18.08
CA LEU A 3 -4.50 -8.07 -16.78
C LEU A 3 -4.67 -6.56 -16.64
N LEU A 4 -5.49 -6.11 -15.72
CA LEU A 4 -5.57 -4.70 -15.34
C LEU A 4 -4.49 -4.40 -14.30
N VAL A 5 -3.73 -3.33 -14.51
CA VAL A 5 -2.69 -2.89 -13.58
C VAL A 5 -2.97 -1.44 -13.19
N SER A 6 -3.13 -1.21 -11.89
CA SER A 6 -3.32 0.15 -11.38
C SER A 6 -2.09 1.01 -11.62
N THR A 7 -2.29 2.22 -12.11
CA THR A 7 -1.23 3.23 -12.27
C THR A 7 -0.61 3.63 -10.93
N ALA A 8 -1.34 3.47 -9.82
CA ALA A 8 -0.85 3.74 -8.48
C ALA A 8 0.27 2.78 -8.04
N THR A 9 0.34 1.57 -8.62
CA THR A 9 1.37 0.58 -8.28
C THR A 9 2.76 0.96 -8.80
N GLN A 10 2.84 1.86 -9.79
CA GLN A 10 4.10 2.31 -10.41
C GLN A 10 5.03 1.15 -10.84
N LEU A 11 4.44 0.04 -11.26
CA LEU A 11 5.22 -1.09 -11.76
C LEU A 11 5.99 -0.68 -13.00
N GLY A 12 7.27 -1.06 -13.04
CA GLY A 12 8.09 -0.96 -14.22
C GLY A 12 7.62 -1.95 -15.32
N PRO A 13 8.39 -2.07 -16.41
CA PRO A 13 8.11 -3.05 -17.44
C PRO A 13 7.99 -4.45 -16.85
N LEU A 14 6.88 -5.14 -17.14
CA LEU A 14 6.64 -6.51 -16.71
C LEU A 14 7.14 -7.45 -17.81
N ASP A 15 7.96 -8.43 -17.41
CA ASP A 15 8.38 -9.53 -18.28
C ASP A 15 7.31 -10.64 -18.21
N LEU A 16 6.32 -10.54 -19.07
CA LEU A 16 5.16 -11.41 -19.13
C LEU A 16 5.09 -12.12 -20.48
N PRO A 17 4.45 -13.31 -20.56
CA PRO A 17 4.18 -13.96 -21.84
C PRO A 17 3.36 -13.09 -22.79
N ASP A 18 3.59 -13.22 -24.10
CA ASP A 18 2.92 -12.43 -25.16
C ASP A 18 1.37 -12.58 -25.12
N GLU A 19 0.85 -13.65 -24.52
CA GLU A 19 -0.58 -13.89 -24.40
C GLU A 19 -1.26 -13.09 -23.30
N VAL A 20 -0.48 -12.31 -22.51
CA VAL A 20 -1.00 -11.44 -21.46
C VAL A 20 -1.15 -10.02 -21.98
N ASP A 21 -2.39 -9.61 -22.15
CA ASP A 21 -2.76 -8.23 -22.50
C ASP A 21 -2.78 -7.37 -21.23
N VAL A 22 -1.80 -6.50 -21.07
CA VAL A 22 -1.65 -5.62 -19.90
C VAL A 22 -2.27 -4.26 -20.18
N VAL A 23 -3.24 -3.90 -19.38
CA VAL A 23 -3.97 -2.64 -19.50
C VAL A 23 -3.80 -1.82 -18.22
N ALA A 24 -3.23 -0.63 -18.34
CA ALA A 24 -3.16 0.31 -17.22
C ALA A 24 -4.52 0.96 -16.95
N PHE A 25 -4.89 1.10 -15.68
CA PHE A 25 -6.10 1.80 -15.28
C PHE A 25 -5.87 2.63 -14.00
N ASP A 26 -6.69 3.66 -13.81
CA ASP A 26 -6.71 4.44 -12.57
C ASP A 26 -7.70 3.80 -11.59
N GLU A 27 -7.21 3.28 -10.47
CA GLU A 27 -8.05 2.62 -9.46
C GLU A 27 -8.97 3.57 -8.69
N THR A 28 -8.79 4.89 -8.84
CA THR A 28 -9.67 5.91 -8.26
C THR A 28 -10.87 6.22 -9.16
N GLU A 29 -10.83 5.75 -10.40
CA GLU A 29 -11.90 5.92 -11.38
C GLU A 29 -12.67 4.61 -11.61
N ARG A 30 -13.75 4.70 -12.37
CA ARG A 30 -14.48 3.50 -12.78
C ARG A 30 -13.68 2.67 -13.76
N VAL A 31 -13.68 1.35 -13.56
CA VAL A 31 -13.15 0.41 -14.57
C VAL A 31 -13.87 0.65 -15.91
N PRO A 32 -13.14 1.04 -16.96
CA PRO A 32 -13.74 1.31 -18.26
C PRO A 32 -14.52 0.10 -18.80
N THR A 33 -15.64 0.35 -19.44
CA THR A 33 -16.51 -0.72 -19.96
C THR A 33 -15.78 -1.68 -20.91
N ALA A 34 -14.79 -1.17 -21.65
CA ALA A 34 -13.96 -1.95 -22.57
C ALA A 34 -13.04 -2.97 -21.85
N HIS A 35 -12.90 -2.87 -20.53
CA HIS A 35 -12.02 -3.73 -19.74
C HIS A 35 -12.76 -4.58 -18.70
N ARG A 36 -14.09 -4.66 -18.80
CA ARG A 36 -14.92 -5.48 -17.91
C ARG A 36 -14.79 -6.98 -18.12
N ASP A 37 -14.09 -7.39 -19.16
CA ASP A 37 -13.71 -8.75 -19.49
C ASP A 37 -12.35 -9.16 -18.89
N ALA A 38 -11.79 -8.37 -17.96
CA ALA A 38 -10.51 -8.65 -17.36
C ALA A 38 -10.54 -9.95 -16.53
N ASP A 39 -9.46 -10.72 -16.66
CA ASP A 39 -9.26 -11.98 -15.95
C ASP A 39 -8.54 -11.78 -14.61
N ALA A 40 -7.70 -10.75 -14.51
CA ALA A 40 -6.90 -10.46 -13.32
C ALA A 40 -6.72 -8.95 -13.12
N VAL A 41 -6.49 -8.56 -11.87
CA VAL A 41 -6.28 -7.17 -11.47
C VAL A 41 -5.12 -7.06 -10.49
N VAL A 42 -4.20 -6.12 -10.73
CA VAL A 42 -3.17 -5.68 -9.78
C VAL A 42 -3.49 -4.27 -9.34
N LEU A 43 -3.60 -4.05 -8.03
CA LEU A 43 -3.98 -2.76 -7.45
C LEU A 43 -3.14 -2.43 -6.20
N TRP A 44 -3.03 -1.14 -5.92
CA TRP A 44 -2.38 -0.66 -4.70
C TRP A 44 -3.31 -0.83 -3.51
N GLY A 45 -4.50 -0.29 -3.62
CA GLY A 45 -5.50 -0.31 -2.57
C GLY A 45 -6.88 -0.72 -3.07
N LEU A 46 -7.84 -0.82 -2.17
CA LEU A 46 -9.22 -1.11 -2.51
C LEU A 46 -10.13 -0.04 -1.89
N HIS A 47 -10.88 0.65 -2.74
CA HIS A 47 -11.95 1.55 -2.33
C HIS A 47 -13.30 0.83 -2.45
N HIS A 48 -14.29 1.21 -1.66
CA HIS A 48 -15.59 0.55 -1.65
C HIS A 48 -16.23 0.46 -3.05
N ASP A 49 -16.15 1.52 -3.83
CA ASP A 49 -16.72 1.53 -5.19
C ASP A 49 -15.96 0.61 -6.15
N LEU A 50 -14.62 0.52 -5.99
CA LEU A 50 -13.80 -0.39 -6.79
C LEU A 50 -14.11 -1.85 -6.46
N ALA A 51 -14.28 -2.17 -5.19
CA ALA A 51 -14.64 -3.52 -4.75
C ALA A 51 -15.93 -4.02 -5.43
N ALA A 52 -16.97 -3.18 -5.46
CA ALA A 52 -18.22 -3.50 -6.14
C ALA A 52 -18.01 -3.69 -7.65
N GLN A 53 -17.17 -2.87 -8.27
CA GLN A 53 -16.87 -2.98 -9.70
C GLN A 53 -16.08 -4.25 -10.03
N LEU A 54 -15.13 -4.64 -9.17
CA LEU A 54 -14.38 -5.89 -9.34
C LEU A 54 -15.28 -7.12 -9.21
N ALA A 55 -16.27 -7.08 -8.32
CA ALA A 55 -17.28 -8.15 -8.19
C ALA A 55 -18.13 -8.31 -9.46
N ASP A 56 -18.29 -7.24 -10.25
CA ASP A 56 -19.04 -7.24 -11.51
C ASP A 56 -18.21 -7.69 -12.73
N LEU A 57 -16.91 -7.98 -12.57
CA LEU A 57 -16.05 -8.48 -13.63
C LEU A 57 -16.28 -9.98 -13.83
N GLY A 58 -17.01 -10.35 -14.88
CA GLY A 58 -17.47 -11.72 -15.08
C GLY A 58 -16.38 -12.79 -15.30
N ASN A 59 -15.19 -12.37 -15.72
CA ASN A 59 -14.05 -13.26 -15.97
C ASN A 59 -12.99 -13.22 -14.87
N LEU A 60 -13.16 -12.38 -13.84
CA LEU A 60 -12.15 -12.17 -12.81
C LEU A 60 -11.89 -13.46 -12.03
N THR A 61 -10.64 -13.87 -11.99
CA THR A 61 -10.17 -15.05 -11.25
C THR A 61 -9.09 -14.72 -10.22
N TRP A 62 -8.41 -13.57 -10.36
CA TRP A 62 -7.31 -13.22 -9.49
C TRP A 62 -7.21 -11.71 -9.22
N ILE A 63 -6.99 -11.37 -7.96
CA ILE A 63 -6.65 -10.02 -7.50
C ILE A 63 -5.32 -10.09 -6.76
N GLN A 64 -4.35 -9.28 -7.18
CA GLN A 64 -3.15 -8.97 -6.41
C GLN A 64 -3.26 -7.59 -5.83
N THR A 65 -3.08 -7.45 -4.51
CA THR A 65 -2.98 -6.14 -3.85
C THR A 65 -1.63 -5.97 -3.15
N TYR A 66 -1.19 -4.72 -3.04
CA TYR A 66 -0.01 -4.34 -2.24
C TYR A 66 -0.34 -4.16 -0.76
N LEU A 67 -1.61 -4.16 -0.39
CA LEU A 67 -2.02 -4.13 1.02
C LEU A 67 -1.58 -5.42 1.72
N ALA A 68 -1.12 -5.30 2.96
CA ALA A 68 -0.87 -6.44 3.83
C ALA A 68 -2.12 -6.87 4.60
N GLY A 69 -3.04 -5.92 4.86
CA GLY A 69 -4.30 -6.17 5.55
C GLY A 69 -5.37 -6.78 4.64
N THR A 70 -6.21 -7.65 5.21
CA THR A 70 -7.29 -8.37 4.51
C THR A 70 -8.66 -7.73 4.71
N GLU A 71 -8.79 -6.82 5.67
CA GLU A 71 -10.06 -6.29 6.19
C GLU A 71 -10.89 -5.60 5.11
N VAL A 72 -10.22 -4.98 4.13
CA VAL A 72 -10.88 -4.27 3.03
C VAL A 72 -11.64 -5.24 2.14
N PHE A 73 -11.14 -6.48 2.01
CA PHE A 73 -11.74 -7.51 1.16
C PHE A 73 -12.83 -8.31 1.87
N GLU A 74 -12.85 -8.37 3.19
CA GLU A 74 -13.85 -9.09 3.98
C GLU A 74 -15.29 -8.58 3.73
N ASN A 75 -15.42 -7.29 3.41
CA ASN A 75 -16.70 -6.64 3.13
C ASN A 75 -16.91 -6.28 1.65
N ALA A 76 -16.02 -6.73 0.77
CA ALA A 76 -15.99 -6.31 -0.63
C ALA A 76 -16.93 -7.11 -1.54
N ASN A 77 -17.62 -8.14 -1.04
CA ASN A 77 -18.46 -9.05 -1.81
C ASN A 77 -17.75 -9.62 -3.06
N VAL A 78 -16.42 -9.79 -3.01
CA VAL A 78 -15.68 -10.45 -4.09
C VAL A 78 -16.15 -11.90 -4.17
N PRO A 79 -16.45 -12.43 -5.38
CA PRO A 79 -16.92 -13.80 -5.53
C PRO A 79 -15.92 -14.82 -4.96
N GLU A 80 -16.42 -15.88 -4.31
CA GLU A 80 -15.58 -16.90 -3.64
C GLU A 80 -14.58 -17.61 -4.56
N HIS A 81 -14.85 -17.65 -5.85
CA HIS A 81 -13.94 -18.27 -6.82
C HIS A 81 -12.73 -17.39 -7.16
N VAL A 82 -12.73 -16.11 -6.78
CA VAL A 82 -11.63 -15.17 -7.05
C VAL A 82 -10.54 -15.35 -5.99
N THR A 83 -9.35 -15.70 -6.43
CA THR A 83 -8.17 -15.76 -5.55
C THR A 83 -7.67 -14.34 -5.28
N ILE A 84 -7.49 -14.00 -4.00
CA ILE A 84 -6.89 -12.72 -3.61
C ILE A 84 -5.52 -12.99 -2.98
N THR A 85 -4.49 -12.31 -3.48
CA THR A 85 -3.13 -12.35 -2.95
C THR A 85 -2.74 -10.98 -2.39
N PHE A 86 -2.01 -10.98 -1.28
CA PHE A 86 -1.69 -9.81 -0.48
C PHE A 86 -0.20 -9.53 -0.47
N GLY A 87 0.16 -8.26 -0.25
CA GLY A 87 1.53 -7.81 -0.11
C GLY A 87 2.14 -8.06 1.27
N ILE A 88 1.89 -9.23 1.87
CA ILE A 88 2.42 -9.59 3.19
C ILE A 88 3.95 -9.64 3.13
N GLY A 89 4.59 -8.93 4.07
CA GLY A 89 6.06 -8.85 4.13
C GLY A 89 6.68 -7.75 3.24
N PHE A 90 5.92 -7.20 2.31
CA PHE A 90 6.42 -6.22 1.35
C PHE A 90 6.92 -4.92 1.98
N HIS A 91 6.33 -4.53 3.11
CA HIS A 91 6.66 -3.29 3.83
C HIS A 91 7.44 -3.52 5.13
N ASP A 92 7.77 -4.75 5.50
CA ASP A 92 8.30 -5.10 6.83
C ASP A 92 9.57 -4.33 7.16
N GLU A 93 10.53 -4.26 6.24
CA GLU A 93 11.81 -3.60 6.45
C GLU A 93 11.62 -2.09 6.67
N THR A 94 10.91 -1.42 5.76
CA THR A 94 10.67 0.03 5.85
C THR A 94 9.86 0.43 7.07
N VAL A 95 8.86 -0.38 7.45
CA VAL A 95 8.06 -0.16 8.65
C VAL A 95 8.90 -0.37 9.91
N ALA A 96 9.74 -1.40 9.95
CA ALA A 96 10.63 -1.67 11.08
C ALA A 96 11.66 -0.55 11.26
N GLU A 97 12.29 -0.08 10.19
CA GLU A 97 13.22 1.06 10.22
C GLU A 97 12.53 2.34 10.71
N HIS A 98 11.33 2.62 10.21
CA HIS A 98 10.57 3.79 10.63
C HIS A 98 10.20 3.72 12.12
N ALA A 99 9.74 2.57 12.59
CA ALA A 99 9.43 2.35 14.00
C ALA A 99 10.66 2.57 14.90
N LEU A 100 11.81 2.05 14.51
CA LEU A 100 13.07 2.25 15.22
C LEU A 100 13.49 3.73 15.22
N ALA A 101 13.37 4.40 14.09
CA ALA A 101 13.68 5.83 13.98
C ALA A 101 12.80 6.67 14.92
N LEU A 102 11.50 6.41 14.97
CA LEU A 102 10.57 7.08 15.88
C LEU A 102 10.88 6.80 17.36
N ALA A 103 11.22 5.55 17.69
CA ALA A 103 11.61 5.17 19.04
C ALA A 103 12.86 5.93 19.48
N LEU A 104 13.91 5.96 18.66
CA LEU A 104 15.14 6.70 18.94
C LEU A 104 14.91 8.20 19.00
N ALA A 105 14.13 8.78 18.10
CA ALA A 105 13.77 10.19 18.10
C ALA A 105 13.06 10.59 19.40
N THR A 106 12.16 9.74 19.87
CA THR A 106 11.42 9.96 21.12
C THR A 106 12.34 9.87 22.33
N LEU A 107 13.15 8.82 22.42
CA LEU A 107 14.10 8.61 23.52
C LEU A 107 15.13 9.75 23.61
N ARG A 108 15.55 10.27 22.47
CA ARG A 108 16.53 11.38 22.38
C ARG A 108 15.88 12.76 22.39
N ARG A 109 14.56 12.85 22.51
CA ARG A 109 13.81 14.12 22.49
C ARG A 109 14.14 15.00 21.27
N LEU A 110 14.32 14.37 20.11
CA LEU A 110 14.72 15.07 18.88
C LEU A 110 13.74 16.18 18.48
N PRO A 111 12.40 16.03 18.57
CA PRO A 111 11.47 17.11 18.27
C PRO A 111 11.72 18.37 19.09
N GLN A 112 12.00 18.22 20.41
CA GLN A 112 12.28 19.34 21.30
C GLN A 112 13.64 19.97 20.98
N ALA A 113 14.64 19.16 20.62
CA ALA A 113 15.95 19.67 20.22
C ALA A 113 15.88 20.49 18.93
N VAL A 114 15.10 20.03 17.95
CA VAL A 114 14.87 20.77 16.68
C VAL A 114 14.13 22.10 16.95
N ALA A 115 13.13 22.10 17.83
CA ALA A 115 12.43 23.33 18.20
C ALA A 115 13.38 24.34 18.89
N ALA A 116 14.20 23.88 19.83
CA ALA A 116 15.19 24.75 20.50
C ALA A 116 16.22 25.29 19.50
N GLN A 117 16.66 24.50 18.54
CA GLN A 117 17.57 24.91 17.48
C GLN A 117 16.96 26.02 16.61
N ALA A 118 15.69 25.90 16.25
CA ALA A 118 15.00 26.95 15.48
C ALA A 118 14.91 28.28 16.21
N GLU A 119 14.89 28.26 17.56
CA GLU A 119 14.92 29.41 18.44
C GLU A 119 16.35 29.92 18.75
N HIS A 120 17.38 29.30 18.15
CA HIS A 120 18.80 29.56 18.49
C HIS A 120 19.11 29.38 19.98
N ARG A 121 18.35 28.49 20.67
CA ARG A 121 18.48 28.22 22.10
C ARG A 121 19.23 26.90 22.33
N TRP A 122 20.27 26.97 23.16
CA TRP A 122 20.89 25.74 23.66
C TRP A 122 20.05 25.18 24.79
N ALA A 123 19.61 23.92 24.61
CA ALA A 123 18.69 23.23 25.54
C ALA A 123 19.45 22.18 26.35
N ASP A 124 20.14 22.63 27.42
CA ASP A 124 20.93 21.74 28.30
C ASP A 124 20.11 20.61 28.89
N GLU A 125 18.82 20.86 29.14
CA GLU A 125 17.88 19.89 29.69
C GLU A 125 17.58 18.70 28.75
N LEU A 126 17.97 18.78 27.48
CA LEU A 126 17.79 17.70 26.50
C LEU A 126 19.02 16.82 26.34
N GLY A 127 20.19 17.27 26.87
CA GLY A 127 21.52 16.67 26.61
C GLY A 127 21.98 15.60 27.59
N GLY A 128 21.22 15.22 28.59
CA GLY A 128 21.67 14.29 29.63
C GLY A 128 21.27 12.84 29.40
N HIS A 129 22.17 11.88 29.71
CA HIS A 129 21.75 10.55 30.12
C HIS A 129 20.90 10.73 31.38
N GLN A 130 19.59 10.53 31.28
CA GLN A 130 18.80 10.36 32.51
C GLN A 130 19.18 9.02 33.10
N THR A 131 20.06 9.04 34.08
CA THR A 131 20.23 7.90 34.99
C THR A 131 18.90 7.79 35.73
N PRO A 132 18.19 6.65 35.68
CA PRO A 132 17.03 6.46 36.55
C PRO A 132 17.47 6.63 37.98
N ALA A 133 16.78 7.46 38.75
CA ALA A 133 16.95 7.54 40.20
C ALA A 133 16.50 6.25 40.85
#